data_1a8b7bd1eff1e7e80c7a89f843daffa7
#
_entry.id   1a8b7bd1eff1e7e80c7a89f843daffa7
#
_cell.length_a   1.000
_cell.length_b   1.000
_cell.length_c   1.000
_cell.angle_alpha   90.00
_cell.angle_beta   90.00
_cell.angle_gamma   90.00
#
_symmetry.space_group_name_H-M   'P 1'
#
loop_
_entity.id
_entity.type
_entity.pdbx_description
1 polymer ?
#
loop_
_entity_poly.entity_id
_entity_poly.type
_entity_poly.pdbx_seq_one_letter_code
_entity_poly.pdbx_strand_id
1 'polypeptide(L)'
;MTSRRPRGHVGETPARQSAQNRAPAGRRDYLAASSRQGRAPAAPKAAVWRRQRAAVVAVAVSILVAVGVLAFRGGGPTPGAVTNPAAFSLPALNGNGRVRLADYRGKPVVVNFFASWCTACQAELPGFRQEAIALKGRVVFLGVDSLETGDKNFLPSLVHLAGAFAALARDAGPDGNGLHAALGGGNTMPLTAFYGAGGRLLDVERGALVPVGALKAKIAQLFGVTS
;
A
#
# COMPACT_ATOMS: atom_id res chain seq x y z
N MET A 1 -1.50 60.64 -1.45
CA MET A 1 -2.77 60.84 -0.73
C MET A 1 -2.96 59.61 0.09
N THR A 2 -2.47 59.66 1.31
CA THR A 2 -3.14 59.82 2.61
C THR A 2 -4.02 58.66 2.95
N SER A 3 -3.53 57.80 3.87
CA SER A 3 -3.92 57.84 5.30
C SER A 3 -5.08 56.85 5.57
N ARG A 4 -5.16 55.95 6.54
CA ARG A 4 -4.74 55.94 7.96
C ARG A 4 -4.98 54.59 8.55
N ARG A 5 -4.12 54.13 9.43
CA ARG A 5 -4.50 53.25 10.58
C ARG A 5 -5.25 54.06 11.64
N PRO A 6 -6.00 53.43 12.57
CA PRO A 6 -5.55 53.29 13.96
C PRO A 6 -5.84 51.85 14.52
N ARG A 7 -4.97 51.30 15.34
CA ARG A 7 -4.64 51.36 16.79
C ARG A 7 -5.88 51.33 17.73
N GLY A 8 -5.99 50.27 18.53
CA GLY A 8 -5.68 50.25 19.94
C GLY A 8 -6.83 49.81 20.81
N HIS A 9 -6.61 48.90 21.73
CA HIS A 9 -6.83 48.92 23.20
C HIS A 9 -6.65 47.50 23.71
N VAL A 10 -5.74 47.20 24.47
CA VAL A 10 -5.24 47.31 25.85
C VAL A 10 -6.34 47.50 26.91
N GLY A 11 -6.34 46.61 27.88
CA GLY A 11 -7.09 46.63 29.13
C GLY A 11 -7.14 45.22 29.69
N GLU A 12 -6.28 44.83 30.50
CA GLU A 12 -6.01 45.06 31.93
C GLU A 12 -6.75 44.09 32.82
N THR A 13 -5.96 43.32 33.56
CA THR A 13 -6.29 42.54 34.77
C THR A 13 -6.64 43.47 35.92
N PRO A 14 -7.36 43.01 36.96
CA PRO A 14 -6.75 42.81 38.26
C PRO A 14 -7.30 41.61 39.03
N ALA A 15 -6.49 40.85 39.69
CA ALA A 15 -5.88 40.93 40.97
C ALA A 15 -6.83 40.85 42.21
N ARG A 16 -6.48 39.80 43.01
CA ARG A 16 -6.53 39.74 44.49
C ARG A 16 -7.82 39.85 45.24
N GLN A 17 -8.00 38.84 46.14
CA GLN A 17 -8.10 38.95 47.62
C GLN A 17 -8.43 37.55 48.19
N SER A 18 -7.63 36.93 48.90
CA SER A 18 -7.20 36.80 50.27
C SER A 18 -8.20 37.21 51.34
N ALA A 19 -8.58 36.24 52.17
CA ALA A 19 -8.91 36.32 53.60
C ALA A 19 -9.20 34.90 54.09
N GLN A 20 -8.38 34.29 54.85
CA GLN A 20 -8.03 34.39 56.27
C GLN A 20 -9.21 34.01 57.19
N ASN A 21 -8.89 32.98 58.01
CA ASN A 21 -9.20 32.77 59.42
C ASN A 21 -10.54 32.18 59.80
N ARG A 22 -10.54 31.01 60.44
CA ARG A 22 -10.43 30.85 61.92
C ARG A 22 -10.73 29.40 62.29
N ALA A 23 -9.81 28.81 63.06
CA ALA A 23 -10.13 27.78 63.98
C ALA A 23 -10.73 28.40 65.26
N PRO A 24 -11.49 27.66 66.08
CA PRO A 24 -10.95 27.29 67.34
C PRO A 24 -11.24 25.87 67.83
N ALA A 25 -10.34 25.39 68.51
CA ALA A 25 -10.18 24.50 69.62
C ALA A 25 -11.40 24.10 70.45
N GLY A 26 -11.43 22.86 70.88
CA GLY A 26 -12.26 22.29 71.93
C GLY A 26 -12.01 20.80 71.95
N ARG A 27 -11.05 20.34 72.60
CA ARG A 27 -10.88 19.78 73.96
C ARG A 27 -11.71 18.53 74.23
N ARG A 28 -10.96 17.46 74.37
CA ARG A 28 -10.92 16.46 75.44
C ARG A 28 -12.02 15.40 75.51
N ASP A 29 -11.39 14.28 75.70
CA ASP A 29 -11.83 13.13 76.48
C ASP A 29 -12.76 12.17 75.76
N TYR A 30 -12.24 11.01 75.47
CA TYR A 30 -12.65 9.81 76.17
C TYR A 30 -11.66 8.68 75.86
N LEU A 31 -10.97 8.27 76.94
CA LEU A 31 -10.19 7.06 77.06
C LEU A 31 -11.10 5.82 76.91
N ALA A 32 -10.50 4.80 76.35
CA ALA A 32 -10.75 3.40 76.63
C ALA A 32 -12.02 2.75 76.07
N ALA A 33 -11.83 2.05 74.95
CA ALA A 33 -12.45 0.75 74.77
C ALA A 33 -11.49 -0.18 74.00
N SER A 34 -10.82 -0.98 74.78
CA SER A 34 -10.39 -2.38 74.61
C SER A 34 -10.32 -2.93 73.20
N SER A 35 -9.07 -3.20 72.80
CA SER A 35 -8.61 -4.37 72.07
C SER A 35 -9.63 -5.50 71.90
N ARG A 36 -10.23 -5.57 70.74
CA ARG A 36 -10.58 -6.85 70.13
C ARG A 36 -10.00 -6.85 68.71
N GLN A 37 -8.77 -7.28 68.62
CA GLN A 37 -8.22 -7.75 67.35
C GLN A 37 -9.01 -8.99 66.93
N GLY A 38 -10.06 -8.79 66.20
CA GLY A 38 -10.73 -9.83 65.46
C GLY A 38 -9.78 -10.30 64.35
N ARG A 39 -9.13 -11.44 64.64
CA ARG A 39 -8.33 -12.19 63.65
C ARG A 39 -9.25 -12.49 62.49
N ALA A 40 -9.05 -11.81 61.36
CA ALA A 40 -9.74 -12.14 60.12
C ALA A 40 -9.52 -13.62 59.79
N PRO A 41 -10.57 -14.37 59.46
CA PRO A 41 -10.41 -15.77 59.06
C PRO A 41 -9.47 -15.86 57.86
N ALA A 42 -8.44 -16.69 57.98
CA ALA A 42 -7.54 -16.97 56.87
C ALA A 42 -8.38 -17.52 55.70
N ALA A 43 -8.34 -16.85 54.57
CA ALA A 43 -9.01 -17.30 53.34
C ALA A 43 -8.54 -18.72 53.01
N PRO A 44 -9.45 -19.64 52.70
CA PRO A 44 -9.11 -21.02 52.42
C PRO A 44 -8.12 -21.08 51.25
N LYS A 45 -7.00 -21.77 51.43
CA LYS A 45 -5.90 -21.91 50.43
C LYS A 45 -6.40 -22.37 49.03
N ALA A 46 -7.56 -23.02 48.97
CA ALA A 46 -8.23 -23.42 47.74
C ALA A 46 -8.77 -22.23 46.89
N ALA A 47 -9.14 -21.10 47.51
CA ALA A 47 -9.63 -19.91 46.78
C ALA A 47 -8.50 -19.15 46.11
N VAL A 48 -7.30 -19.14 46.73
CA VAL A 48 -6.12 -18.48 46.14
C VAL A 48 -5.63 -19.26 44.91
N TRP A 49 -5.65 -20.58 44.98
CA TRP A 49 -5.21 -21.43 43.88
C TRP A 49 -6.14 -21.41 42.67
N ARG A 50 -7.44 -21.28 42.91
CA ARG A 50 -8.44 -21.07 41.81
C ARG A 50 -8.26 -19.72 41.14
N ARG A 51 -7.97 -18.65 41.87
CA ARG A 51 -7.71 -17.30 41.32
C ARG A 51 -6.39 -17.27 40.52
N GLN A 52 -5.34 -17.95 41.01
CA GLN A 52 -4.08 -18.05 40.27
C GLN A 52 -4.24 -18.83 38.96
N ARG A 53 -4.98 -19.95 38.96
CA ARG A 53 -5.26 -20.71 37.72
C ARG A 53 -6.10 -19.91 36.72
N ALA A 54 -7.12 -19.19 37.21
CA ALA A 54 -7.92 -18.32 36.37
C ALA A 54 -7.08 -17.17 35.72
N ALA A 55 -6.14 -16.59 36.50
CA ALA A 55 -5.24 -15.57 35.99
C ALA A 55 -4.25 -16.13 34.93
N VAL A 56 -3.70 -17.31 35.16
CA VAL A 56 -2.78 -17.97 34.20
C VAL A 56 -3.51 -18.32 32.91
N VAL A 57 -4.74 -18.84 32.99
CA VAL A 57 -5.57 -19.14 31.81
C VAL A 57 -5.95 -17.86 31.07
N ALA A 58 -6.32 -16.78 31.77
CA ALA A 58 -6.63 -15.50 31.15
C ALA A 58 -5.42 -14.90 30.41
N VAL A 59 -4.22 -14.98 30.99
CA VAL A 59 -2.98 -14.51 30.33
C VAL A 59 -2.66 -15.39 29.12
N ALA A 60 -2.78 -16.72 29.24
CA ALA A 60 -2.53 -17.62 28.11
C ALA A 60 -3.50 -17.38 26.96
N VAL A 61 -4.79 -17.18 27.25
CA VAL A 61 -5.81 -16.83 26.23
C VAL A 61 -5.52 -15.46 25.60
N SER A 62 -5.11 -14.47 26.40
CA SER A 62 -4.75 -13.15 25.89
C SER A 62 -3.52 -13.20 24.98
N ILE A 63 -2.52 -14.02 25.30
CA ILE A 63 -1.34 -14.23 24.46
C ILE A 63 -1.74 -14.95 23.17
N LEU A 64 -2.58 -15.98 23.21
CA LEU A 64 -3.07 -16.69 22.04
C LEU A 64 -3.90 -15.78 21.12
N VAL A 65 -4.75 -14.93 21.70
CA VAL A 65 -5.52 -13.94 20.93
C VAL A 65 -4.59 -12.88 20.35
N ALA A 66 -3.60 -12.39 21.12
CA ALA A 66 -2.64 -11.41 20.61
C ALA A 66 -1.76 -11.99 19.48
N VAL A 67 -1.30 -13.24 19.64
CA VAL A 67 -0.53 -13.96 18.59
C VAL A 67 -1.43 -14.24 17.38
N GLY A 68 -2.70 -14.62 17.58
CA GLY A 68 -3.67 -14.80 16.51
C GLY A 68 -3.97 -13.48 15.76
N VAL A 69 -4.14 -12.39 16.48
CA VAL A 69 -4.35 -11.05 15.88
C VAL A 69 -3.10 -10.54 15.18
N LEU A 70 -1.90 -10.81 15.71
CA LEU A 70 -0.63 -10.49 15.03
C LEU A 70 -0.41 -11.36 13.79
N ALA A 71 -0.76 -12.64 13.83
CA ALA A 71 -0.71 -13.53 12.67
C ALA A 71 -1.76 -13.16 11.61
N PHE A 72 -2.94 -12.65 12.01
CA PHE A 72 -3.98 -12.15 11.08
C PHE A 72 -3.71 -10.71 10.58
N ARG A 73 -2.91 -9.92 11.29
CA ARG A 73 -2.38 -8.63 10.80
C ARG A 73 -1.14 -8.80 9.94
N GLY A 74 -0.63 -10.01 9.85
CA GLY A 74 0.43 -10.38 8.91
C GLY A 74 -0.07 -10.28 7.48
N GLY A 75 0.27 -9.15 6.88
CA GLY A 75 0.40 -8.84 5.52
C GLY A 75 -0.46 -9.63 4.53
N GLY A 76 -1.31 -8.91 3.81
CA GLY A 76 -1.60 -9.32 2.45
C GLY A 76 -0.26 -9.65 1.77
N PRO A 77 -0.21 -10.55 0.78
CA PRO A 77 1.05 -10.95 0.18
C PRO A 77 1.80 -9.70 -0.25
N THR A 78 2.90 -9.43 0.42
CA THR A 78 3.90 -8.49 -0.08
C THR A 78 4.12 -8.92 -1.52
N PRO A 79 4.02 -8.04 -2.52
CA PRO A 79 4.36 -8.42 -3.88
C PRO A 79 5.75 -9.02 -3.82
N GLY A 80 5.86 -10.35 -3.88
CA GLY A 80 7.13 -11.04 -3.78
C GLY A 80 8.01 -10.58 -4.93
N ALA A 81 9.30 -10.43 -4.67
CA ALA A 81 10.27 -10.13 -5.71
C ALA A 81 10.04 -11.03 -6.92
N VAL A 82 9.86 -10.44 -8.10
CA VAL A 82 9.72 -11.19 -9.34
C VAL A 82 11.12 -11.70 -9.73
N THR A 83 11.42 -12.94 -9.41
CA THR A 83 12.71 -13.56 -9.70
C THR A 83 12.79 -14.12 -11.12
N ASN A 84 11.64 -14.40 -11.75
CA ASN A 84 11.57 -14.91 -13.12
C ASN A 84 10.60 -14.08 -13.96
N PRO A 85 11.12 -13.16 -14.81
CA PRO A 85 10.27 -12.36 -15.69
C PRO A 85 9.40 -13.18 -16.65
N ALA A 86 9.82 -14.41 -17.01
CA ALA A 86 9.05 -15.29 -17.90
C ALA A 86 7.93 -16.06 -17.19
N ALA A 87 7.76 -15.85 -15.89
CA ALA A 87 6.71 -16.51 -15.10
C ALA A 87 6.02 -15.54 -14.13
N PHE A 88 5.87 -14.29 -14.51
CA PHE A 88 5.28 -13.28 -13.62
C PHE A 88 3.79 -13.54 -13.33
N SER A 89 3.39 -13.10 -12.15
CA SER A 89 2.01 -13.05 -11.69
C SER A 89 1.84 -11.80 -10.84
N LEU A 90 1.13 -10.79 -11.35
CA LEU A 90 0.95 -9.48 -10.74
C LEU A 90 -0.51 -9.29 -10.28
N PRO A 91 -0.78 -8.53 -9.22
CA PRO A 91 -2.14 -8.11 -8.88
C PRO A 91 -2.77 -7.36 -10.05
N ALA A 92 -4.03 -7.62 -10.34
CA ALA A 92 -4.77 -6.82 -11.30
C ALA A 92 -4.95 -5.39 -10.79
N LEU A 93 -4.86 -4.40 -11.68
CA LEU A 93 -4.94 -2.97 -11.32
C LEU A 93 -6.31 -2.59 -10.74
N ASN A 94 -7.36 -3.27 -11.17
CA ASN A 94 -8.73 -3.09 -10.66
C ASN A 94 -8.98 -3.73 -9.28
N GLY A 95 -7.95 -4.33 -8.67
CA GLY A 95 -8.03 -4.97 -7.35
C GLY A 95 -8.59 -6.40 -7.35
N ASN A 96 -9.06 -6.91 -8.49
CA ASN A 96 -9.68 -8.23 -8.58
C ASN A 96 -8.77 -9.23 -9.32
N GLY A 97 -8.24 -10.20 -8.57
CA GLY A 97 -7.46 -11.30 -9.14
C GLY A 97 -6.01 -10.93 -9.50
N ARG A 98 -5.46 -11.69 -10.43
CA ARG A 98 -4.06 -11.59 -10.86
C ARG A 98 -3.95 -11.69 -12.38
N VAL A 99 -2.99 -10.96 -12.93
CA VAL A 99 -2.56 -11.04 -14.33
C VAL A 99 -1.31 -11.92 -14.38
N ARG A 100 -1.40 -13.06 -15.04
CA ARG A 100 -0.29 -14.01 -15.17
C ARG A 100 0.10 -14.18 -16.62
N LEU A 101 1.40 -14.18 -16.89
CA LEU A 101 1.87 -14.45 -18.26
C LEU A 101 1.36 -15.82 -18.79
N ALA A 102 1.26 -16.80 -17.89
CA ALA A 102 0.81 -18.16 -18.24
C ALA A 102 -0.61 -18.21 -18.82
N ASP A 103 -1.47 -17.26 -18.47
CA ASP A 103 -2.87 -17.19 -18.95
C ASP A 103 -2.97 -16.82 -20.44
N TYR A 104 -1.88 -16.35 -21.04
CA TYR A 104 -1.80 -15.89 -22.44
C TYR A 104 -0.96 -16.81 -23.34
N ARG A 105 -0.63 -18.01 -22.87
CA ARG A 105 0.12 -18.97 -23.69
C ARG A 105 -0.60 -19.26 -25.02
N GLY A 106 0.18 -19.48 -26.07
CA GLY A 106 -0.32 -19.65 -27.44
C GLY A 106 -0.39 -18.34 -28.23
N LYS A 107 -0.17 -17.19 -27.61
CA LYS A 107 -0.14 -15.88 -28.27
C LYS A 107 1.09 -15.08 -27.83
N PRO A 108 1.70 -14.30 -28.74
CA PRO A 108 2.70 -13.33 -28.35
C PRO A 108 2.12 -12.28 -27.41
N VAL A 109 2.91 -11.79 -26.46
CA VAL A 109 2.49 -10.82 -25.44
C VAL A 109 3.42 -9.61 -25.46
N VAL A 110 2.84 -8.42 -25.53
CA VAL A 110 3.51 -7.13 -25.31
C VAL A 110 3.12 -6.63 -23.93
N VAL A 111 4.09 -6.38 -23.05
CA VAL A 111 3.90 -5.82 -21.73
C VAL A 111 4.48 -4.42 -21.72
N ASN A 112 3.62 -3.41 -21.61
CA ASN A 112 4.03 -2.01 -21.53
C ASN A 112 3.93 -1.52 -20.08
N PHE A 113 5.02 -0.95 -19.57
CA PHE A 113 5.10 -0.37 -18.24
C PHE A 113 4.89 1.13 -18.32
N PHE A 114 4.05 1.63 -17.44
CA PHE A 114 3.74 3.05 -17.32
C PHE A 114 3.64 3.50 -15.86
N ALA A 115 3.72 4.81 -15.64
CA ALA A 115 3.47 5.45 -14.36
C ALA A 115 2.72 6.77 -14.56
N SER A 116 1.98 7.22 -13.55
CA SER A 116 1.17 8.44 -13.65
C SER A 116 2.00 9.71 -13.90
N TRP A 117 3.23 9.76 -13.44
CA TRP A 117 4.16 10.87 -13.62
C TRP A 117 4.93 10.83 -14.97
N CYS A 118 4.79 9.75 -15.76
CA CYS A 118 5.60 9.51 -16.95
C CYS A 118 4.97 10.15 -18.20
N THR A 119 5.45 11.34 -18.60
CA THR A 119 4.98 12.04 -19.81
C THR A 119 5.28 11.28 -21.11
N ALA A 120 6.41 10.59 -21.17
CA ALA A 120 6.78 9.75 -22.31
C ALA A 120 5.83 8.55 -22.48
N CYS A 121 5.33 7.98 -21.37
CA CYS A 121 4.32 6.93 -21.40
C CYS A 121 3.00 7.45 -21.96
N GLN A 122 2.61 8.68 -21.60
CA GLN A 122 1.40 9.32 -22.16
C GLN A 122 1.52 9.52 -23.66
N ALA A 123 2.70 9.84 -24.17
CA ALA A 123 2.95 10.06 -25.59
C ALA A 123 2.87 8.76 -26.42
N GLU A 124 3.30 7.62 -25.87
CA GLU A 124 3.32 6.35 -26.63
C GLU A 124 2.02 5.55 -26.55
N LEU A 125 1.25 5.64 -25.44
CA LEU A 125 0.06 4.83 -25.20
C LEU A 125 -1.01 4.90 -26.30
N PRO A 126 -1.28 6.05 -26.97
CA PRO A 126 -2.18 6.09 -28.13
C PRO A 126 -1.76 5.14 -29.25
N GLY A 127 -0.46 5.02 -29.53
CA GLY A 127 0.09 4.08 -30.52
C GLY A 127 -0.09 2.63 -30.08
N PHE A 128 0.18 2.32 -28.82
CA PHE A 128 -0.06 0.99 -28.25
C PHE A 128 -1.54 0.61 -28.31
N ARG A 129 -2.45 1.53 -27.98
CA ARG A 129 -3.89 1.31 -28.12
C ARG A 129 -4.28 0.99 -29.56
N GLN A 130 -3.77 1.74 -30.52
CA GLN A 130 -4.02 1.50 -31.95
C GLN A 130 -3.60 0.08 -32.35
N GLU A 131 -2.39 -0.35 -31.95
CA GLU A 131 -1.89 -1.68 -32.25
C GLU A 131 -2.65 -2.78 -31.52
N ALA A 132 -3.02 -2.56 -30.25
CA ALA A 132 -3.82 -3.51 -29.49
C ALA A 132 -5.20 -3.77 -30.15
N ILE A 133 -5.81 -2.76 -30.76
CA ILE A 133 -7.06 -2.88 -31.52
C ILE A 133 -6.82 -3.62 -32.84
N ALA A 134 -5.80 -3.20 -33.62
CA ALA A 134 -5.51 -3.76 -34.94
C ALA A 134 -5.06 -5.23 -34.88
N LEU A 135 -4.37 -5.62 -33.80
CA LEU A 135 -3.82 -6.97 -33.58
C LEU A 135 -4.68 -7.81 -32.64
N LYS A 136 -5.90 -7.37 -32.30
CA LYS A 136 -6.80 -8.08 -31.42
C LYS A 136 -6.94 -9.55 -31.80
N GLY A 137 -6.73 -10.43 -30.83
CA GLY A 137 -6.79 -11.90 -31.03
C GLY A 137 -5.49 -12.51 -31.55
N ARG A 138 -4.58 -11.73 -32.16
CA ARG A 138 -3.28 -12.20 -32.67
C ARG A 138 -2.14 -11.91 -31.71
N VAL A 139 -2.15 -10.74 -31.06
CA VAL A 139 -1.16 -10.31 -30.06
C VAL A 139 -1.92 -9.84 -28.83
N VAL A 140 -1.43 -10.19 -27.66
CA VAL A 140 -1.96 -9.74 -26.38
C VAL A 140 -1.17 -8.52 -25.90
N PHE A 141 -1.86 -7.47 -25.50
CA PHE A 141 -1.26 -6.29 -24.88
C PHE A 141 -1.65 -6.25 -23.40
N LEU A 142 -0.66 -6.11 -22.54
CA LEU A 142 -0.81 -5.95 -21.08
C LEU A 142 -0.19 -4.63 -20.68
N GLY A 143 -0.85 -3.93 -19.75
CA GLY A 143 -0.32 -2.72 -19.16
C GLY A 143 0.08 -2.97 -17.70
N VAL A 144 1.18 -2.41 -17.26
CA VAL A 144 1.69 -2.56 -15.90
C VAL A 144 2.00 -1.19 -15.31
N ASP A 145 1.22 -0.81 -14.30
CA ASP A 145 1.46 0.35 -13.45
C ASP A 145 2.64 0.05 -12.53
N SER A 146 3.75 0.77 -12.71
CA SER A 146 5.00 0.52 -11.98
C SER A 146 5.67 1.83 -11.58
N LEU A 147 6.49 1.80 -10.54
CA LEU A 147 7.24 2.96 -10.03
C LEU A 147 6.35 4.16 -9.63
N GLU A 148 5.13 3.90 -9.18
CA GLU A 148 4.22 4.96 -8.73
C GLU A 148 4.76 5.67 -7.48
N THR A 149 4.81 7.00 -7.54
CA THR A 149 5.42 7.85 -6.48
C THR A 149 4.39 8.64 -5.66
N GLY A 150 3.11 8.33 -5.78
CA GLY A 150 2.06 8.90 -4.92
C GLY A 150 1.13 9.91 -5.58
N ASP A 151 1.54 10.69 -6.58
CA ASP A 151 0.60 11.50 -7.37
C ASP A 151 -0.01 10.63 -8.48
N LYS A 152 -1.25 10.20 -8.23
CA LYS A 152 -1.99 9.32 -9.15
C LYS A 152 -2.99 10.07 -10.03
N ASN A 153 -2.88 11.39 -10.12
CA ASN A 153 -3.87 12.22 -10.82
C ASN A 153 -4.00 11.86 -12.30
N PHE A 154 -2.93 11.45 -12.95
CA PHE A 154 -2.93 11.02 -14.35
C PHE A 154 -3.22 9.53 -14.56
N LEU A 155 -3.23 8.71 -13.51
CA LEU A 155 -3.47 7.28 -13.65
C LEU A 155 -4.81 6.95 -14.35
N PRO A 156 -5.94 7.61 -14.05
CA PRO A 156 -7.20 7.36 -14.75
C PRO A 156 -7.08 7.60 -16.27
N SER A 157 -6.35 8.63 -16.69
CA SER A 157 -6.12 8.93 -18.11
C SER A 157 -5.29 7.86 -18.79
N LEU A 158 -4.24 7.36 -18.14
CA LEU A 158 -3.41 6.26 -18.64
C LEU A 158 -4.20 4.95 -18.74
N VAL A 159 -5.01 4.64 -17.73
CA VAL A 159 -5.92 3.48 -17.75
C VAL A 159 -6.92 3.59 -18.91
N HIS A 160 -7.44 4.77 -19.18
CA HIS A 160 -8.31 5.00 -20.33
C HIS A 160 -7.58 4.80 -21.68
N LEU A 161 -6.36 5.32 -21.81
CA LEU A 161 -5.52 5.11 -22.99
C LEU A 161 -5.18 3.63 -23.20
N ALA A 162 -4.91 2.92 -22.12
CA ALA A 162 -4.66 1.47 -22.14
C ALA A 162 -5.93 0.62 -22.22
N GLY A 163 -7.10 1.21 -22.41
CA GLY A 163 -8.40 0.51 -22.39
C GLY A 163 -8.62 -0.54 -23.48
N ALA A 164 -7.73 -0.61 -24.48
CA ALA A 164 -7.73 -1.69 -25.49
C ALA A 164 -6.85 -2.88 -25.09
N PHE A 165 -6.11 -2.79 -23.98
CA PHE A 165 -5.25 -3.87 -23.48
C PHE A 165 -6.12 -4.98 -22.88
N ALA A 166 -5.61 -6.23 -22.95
CA ALA A 166 -6.32 -7.39 -22.44
C ALA A 166 -6.45 -7.37 -20.91
N ALA A 167 -5.45 -6.83 -20.22
CA ALA A 167 -5.48 -6.62 -18.77
C ALA A 167 -4.49 -5.53 -18.35
N LEU A 168 -4.77 -4.96 -17.18
CA LEU A 168 -3.88 -4.02 -16.49
C LEU A 168 -3.50 -4.62 -15.13
N ALA A 169 -2.22 -4.51 -14.79
CA ALA A 169 -1.66 -5.02 -13.55
C ALA A 169 -0.94 -3.92 -12.78
N ARG A 170 -0.69 -4.19 -11.50
CA ARG A 170 0.16 -3.36 -10.65
C ARG A 170 1.43 -4.10 -10.33
N ASP A 171 2.57 -3.46 -10.56
CA ASP A 171 3.87 -3.97 -10.16
C ASP A 171 4.17 -3.63 -8.69
N ALA A 172 5.29 -4.14 -8.18
CA ALA A 172 5.80 -3.69 -6.90
C ALA A 172 6.13 -2.19 -6.93
N GLY A 173 6.05 -1.56 -5.77
CA GLY A 173 6.35 -0.14 -5.61
C GLY A 173 7.79 0.25 -5.95
N PRO A 174 8.22 1.45 -5.55
CA PRO A 174 9.53 2.03 -5.89
C PRO A 174 10.74 1.24 -5.36
N ASP A 175 10.53 0.23 -4.53
CA ASP A 175 11.58 -0.58 -3.90
C ASP A 175 12.37 -1.48 -4.87
N GLY A 176 12.05 -1.43 -6.17
CA GLY A 176 12.87 -2.01 -7.23
C GLY A 176 12.92 -3.54 -7.29
N ASN A 177 11.96 -4.24 -6.67
CA ASN A 177 11.91 -5.70 -6.64
C ASN A 177 10.78 -6.32 -7.48
N GLY A 178 10.07 -5.52 -8.28
CA GLY A 178 8.99 -5.94 -9.14
C GLY A 178 9.44 -6.47 -10.51
N LEU A 179 8.47 -6.68 -11.39
CA LEU A 179 8.71 -7.16 -12.76
C LEU A 179 9.53 -6.16 -13.58
N HIS A 180 9.26 -4.86 -13.45
CA HIS A 180 10.04 -3.80 -14.10
C HIS A 180 11.53 -3.89 -13.75
N ALA A 181 11.85 -4.04 -12.46
CA ALA A 181 13.22 -4.20 -11.99
C ALA A 181 13.85 -5.50 -12.48
N ALA A 182 13.10 -6.62 -12.44
CA ALA A 182 13.57 -7.93 -12.95
C ALA A 182 13.87 -7.92 -14.45
N LEU A 183 13.25 -7.00 -15.22
CA LEU A 183 13.54 -6.76 -16.63
C LEU A 183 14.68 -5.75 -16.86
N GLY A 184 15.34 -5.31 -15.80
CA GLY A 184 16.43 -4.34 -15.86
C GLY A 184 15.99 -2.92 -16.18
N GLY A 185 14.77 -2.55 -15.78
CA GLY A 185 14.22 -1.21 -16.01
C GLY A 185 14.88 -0.12 -15.19
N GLY A 186 15.35 -0.44 -13.96
CA GLY A 186 15.93 0.56 -13.07
C GLY A 186 14.96 1.72 -12.82
N ASN A 187 15.39 2.95 -13.10
CA ASN A 187 14.58 4.16 -13.01
C ASN A 187 14.04 4.62 -14.38
N THR A 188 14.17 3.79 -15.42
CA THR A 188 13.77 4.16 -16.78
C THR A 188 12.30 3.86 -17.01
N MET A 189 11.54 4.86 -17.49
CA MET A 189 10.16 4.75 -17.96
C MET A 189 9.98 5.48 -19.29
N PRO A 190 9.16 4.97 -20.20
CA PRO A 190 8.51 3.64 -20.20
C PRO A 190 9.48 2.49 -20.46
N LEU A 191 9.00 1.27 -20.23
CA LEU A 191 9.67 0.03 -20.60
C LEU A 191 8.64 -0.87 -21.31
N THR A 192 9.09 -1.57 -22.35
CA THR A 192 8.23 -2.54 -23.04
C THR A 192 8.95 -3.89 -23.16
N ALA A 193 8.31 -4.94 -22.67
CA ALA A 193 8.80 -6.31 -22.79
C ALA A 193 7.97 -7.10 -23.82
N PHE A 194 8.65 -7.89 -24.63
CA PHE A 194 8.07 -8.71 -25.69
C PHE A 194 8.27 -10.19 -25.39
N TYR A 195 7.17 -10.93 -25.31
CA TYR A 195 7.17 -12.36 -25.04
C TYR A 195 6.60 -13.12 -26.23
N GLY A 196 7.29 -14.17 -26.64
CA GLY A 196 6.78 -15.09 -27.65
C GLY A 196 5.60 -15.92 -27.15
N ALA A 197 4.89 -16.62 -28.04
CA ALA A 197 3.71 -17.42 -27.74
C ALA A 197 3.95 -18.49 -26.67
N GLY A 198 5.16 -19.00 -26.53
CA GLY A 198 5.57 -19.93 -25.48
C GLY A 198 5.86 -19.26 -24.13
N GLY A 199 5.74 -17.94 -24.01
CA GLY A 199 6.04 -17.18 -22.78
C GLY A 199 7.55 -16.90 -22.59
N ARG A 200 8.41 -17.17 -23.58
CA ARG A 200 9.82 -16.80 -23.54
C ARG A 200 9.97 -15.30 -23.77
N LEU A 201 10.73 -14.62 -22.94
CA LEU A 201 11.12 -13.23 -23.16
C LEU A 201 12.00 -13.15 -24.42
N LEU A 202 11.61 -12.31 -25.36
CA LEU A 202 12.32 -12.12 -26.64
C LEU A 202 13.15 -10.84 -26.65
N ASP A 203 12.59 -9.76 -26.10
CA ASP A 203 13.23 -8.44 -26.10
C ASP A 203 12.69 -7.55 -25.00
N VAL A 204 13.47 -6.55 -24.61
CA VAL A 204 13.11 -5.48 -23.68
C VAL A 204 13.56 -4.15 -24.24
N GLU A 205 12.60 -3.30 -24.59
CA GLU A 205 12.86 -1.94 -25.03
C GLU A 205 12.75 -0.95 -23.87
N ARG A 206 13.75 -0.09 -23.74
CA ARG A 206 13.82 0.94 -22.68
C ARG A 206 13.67 2.30 -23.33
N GLY A 207 12.63 3.03 -22.90
CA GLY A 207 12.23 4.30 -23.51
C GLY A 207 11.01 4.15 -24.43
N ALA A 208 10.49 5.28 -24.87
CA ALA A 208 9.23 5.32 -25.60
C ALA A 208 9.37 4.79 -27.03
N LEU A 209 8.43 3.95 -27.43
CA LEU A 209 8.28 3.47 -28.82
C LEU A 209 7.41 4.44 -29.60
N VAL A 210 7.97 5.61 -29.89
CA VAL A 210 7.36 6.65 -30.72
C VAL A 210 8.26 6.99 -31.92
N PRO A 211 7.70 7.25 -33.10
CA PRO A 211 6.29 7.15 -33.49
C PRO A 211 5.78 5.69 -33.47
N VAL A 212 4.47 5.49 -33.62
CA VAL A 212 3.85 4.13 -33.62
C VAL A 212 4.49 3.16 -34.62
N GLY A 213 5.09 3.64 -35.65
CA GLY A 213 5.88 2.84 -36.62
C GLY A 213 7.02 2.05 -35.96
N ALA A 214 7.64 2.56 -34.90
CA ALA A 214 8.66 1.84 -34.15
C ALA A 214 8.10 0.60 -33.46
N LEU A 215 6.92 0.74 -32.81
CA LEU A 215 6.21 -0.38 -32.21
C LEU A 215 5.79 -1.42 -33.26
N LYS A 216 5.23 -0.99 -34.39
CA LYS A 216 4.84 -1.87 -35.50
C LYS A 216 6.02 -2.68 -36.03
N ALA A 217 7.15 -2.00 -36.29
CA ALA A 217 8.37 -2.65 -36.76
C ALA A 217 8.89 -3.71 -35.77
N LYS A 218 8.90 -3.38 -34.48
CA LYS A 218 9.31 -4.29 -33.42
C LYS A 218 8.40 -5.53 -33.35
N ILE A 219 7.09 -5.35 -33.41
CA ILE A 219 6.10 -6.44 -33.41
C ILE A 219 6.28 -7.33 -34.65
N ALA A 220 6.43 -6.74 -35.83
CA ALA A 220 6.66 -7.48 -37.06
C ALA A 220 7.97 -8.30 -36.99
N GLN A 221 9.04 -7.68 -36.51
CA GLN A 221 10.35 -8.32 -36.34
C GLN A 221 10.30 -9.52 -35.38
N LEU A 222 9.68 -9.34 -34.22
CA LEU A 222 9.73 -10.34 -33.14
C LEU A 222 8.66 -11.44 -33.26
N PHE A 223 7.50 -11.10 -33.81
CA PHE A 223 6.34 -11.99 -33.85
C PHE A 223 5.94 -12.42 -35.26
N GLY A 224 6.49 -11.82 -36.30
CA GLY A 224 6.10 -12.09 -37.69
C GLY A 224 4.69 -11.65 -38.04
N VAL A 225 4.08 -10.72 -37.28
CA VAL A 225 2.72 -10.22 -37.51
C VAL A 225 2.72 -8.73 -37.82
N THR A 226 1.83 -8.31 -38.71
CA THR A 226 1.66 -6.92 -39.12
C THR A 226 0.22 -6.50 -38.85
N SER A 227 0.02 -5.21 -38.50
CA SER A 227 -1.29 -4.57 -38.32
C SER A 227 -1.85 -4.03 -39.64
#